data_38d21da8d7f83da3defad7191900f0fd
#
_entry.id   38d21da8d7f83da3defad7191900f0fd
#
_cell.length_a   1.000
_cell.length_b   1.000
_cell.length_c   1.000
_cell.angle_alpha   90.00
_cell.angle_beta   90.00
_cell.angle_gamma   90.00
#
_symmetry.space_group_name_H-M   'P 1'
#
loop_
_entity.id
_entity.type
_entity.pdbx_description
1 polymer ?
#
loop_
_entity_poly.entity_id
_entity_poly.type
_entity_poly.pdbx_seq_one_letter_code
_entity_poly.pdbx_strand_id
1 'polypeptide(L)'
;GNFHFVEYQNGTYRYLRDRSDFYRGKDLQVIWGYLQVGKIISAPEEQRKVWWHPHSSNGRADNSTNVIFKAAERLSLDKSKPGAGVLRFDKKRVLTLKGATKATWARNEVYDETHIYGKRSNCAKNPDRGLYYAGIWQELGLKESDACTEWARNILL
;
A
#
# COMPACT_ATOMS: atom_id res chain seq x y z
N GLY A 1 -0.31 -4.36 -1.10
CA GLY A 1 0.46 -5.53 -1.55
C GLY A 1 -0.43 -6.61 -2.16
N ASN A 2 0.18 -7.53 -2.88
CA ASN A 2 -0.51 -8.71 -3.38
C ASN A 2 -0.87 -9.64 -2.22
N PHE A 3 -2.08 -10.12 -2.25
CA PHE A 3 -2.64 -11.00 -1.24
C PHE A 3 -3.41 -12.15 -1.92
N HIS A 4 -3.22 -13.37 -1.41
CA HIS A 4 -3.99 -14.55 -1.82
C HIS A 4 -4.20 -15.43 -0.60
N PHE A 5 -5.42 -15.89 -0.39
CA PHE A 5 -5.69 -16.86 0.67
C PHE A 5 -5.04 -18.19 0.36
N VAL A 6 -4.50 -18.81 1.39
CA VAL A 6 -3.92 -20.15 1.32
C VAL A 6 -4.64 -21.09 2.29
N GLU A 7 -4.65 -22.35 1.96
CA GLU A 7 -5.04 -23.44 2.85
C GLU A 7 -3.81 -24.28 3.18
N TYR A 8 -3.80 -24.85 4.39
CA TYR A 8 -2.77 -25.77 4.81
C TYR A 8 -3.32 -27.18 4.84
N GLN A 9 -2.82 -28.06 3.96
CA GLN A 9 -3.24 -29.46 3.87
C GLN A 9 -2.01 -30.35 3.72
N ASN A 10 -1.95 -31.45 4.49
CA ASN A 10 -0.91 -32.46 4.41
C ASN A 10 0.52 -31.89 4.44
N GLY A 11 0.81 -30.94 5.34
CA GLY A 11 2.12 -30.33 5.48
C GLY A 11 2.48 -29.28 4.44
N THR A 12 1.55 -28.91 3.55
CA THR A 12 1.84 -27.99 2.42
C THR A 12 0.82 -26.86 2.37
N TYR A 13 1.30 -25.64 2.07
CA TYR A 13 0.45 -24.50 1.75
C TYR A 13 0.08 -24.52 0.28
N ARG A 14 -1.20 -24.33 -0.02
CA ARG A 14 -1.74 -24.21 -1.38
C ARG A 14 -2.60 -22.97 -1.50
N TYR A 15 -2.55 -22.32 -2.65
CA TYR A 15 -3.46 -21.22 -2.96
C TYR A 15 -4.90 -21.71 -2.98
N LEU A 16 -5.74 -21.05 -2.20
CA LEU A 16 -7.17 -21.32 -2.21
C LEU A 16 -7.77 -20.81 -3.52
N ARG A 17 -8.42 -21.68 -4.28
CA ARG A 17 -9.02 -21.36 -5.59
C ARG A 17 -10.53 -21.50 -5.58
N ASP A 18 -11.16 -20.87 -4.61
CA ASP A 18 -12.62 -20.84 -4.50
C ASP A 18 -13.19 -19.83 -5.50
N ARG A 19 -13.68 -20.32 -6.63
CA ARG A 19 -14.26 -19.47 -7.67
C ARG A 19 -15.62 -18.87 -7.28
N SER A 20 -16.27 -19.37 -6.26
CA SER A 20 -17.55 -18.86 -5.76
C SER A 20 -17.37 -17.62 -4.88
N ASP A 21 -16.20 -17.45 -4.27
CA ASP A 21 -15.88 -16.31 -3.43
C ASP A 21 -14.76 -15.45 -4.06
N PHE A 22 -15.12 -14.24 -4.46
CA PHE A 22 -14.19 -13.28 -5.05
C PHE A 22 -12.97 -13.02 -4.15
N TYR A 23 -13.16 -12.94 -2.85
CA TYR A 23 -12.07 -12.62 -1.92
C TYR A 23 -11.12 -13.80 -1.68
N ARG A 24 -11.59 -15.04 -1.81
CA ARG A 24 -10.83 -16.24 -1.46
C ARG A 24 -10.21 -16.97 -2.65
N GLY A 25 -10.70 -16.72 -3.84
CA GLY A 25 -10.28 -17.49 -5.02
C GLY A 25 -9.37 -16.77 -5.99
N LYS A 26 -8.90 -15.54 -5.66
CA LYS A 26 -8.12 -14.70 -6.59
C LYS A 26 -6.99 -13.98 -5.91
N ASP A 27 -6.02 -13.55 -6.72
CA ASP A 27 -5.03 -12.55 -6.31
C ASP A 27 -5.72 -11.20 -6.11
N LEU A 28 -5.52 -10.61 -4.95
CA LEU A 28 -6.07 -9.32 -4.56
C LEU A 28 -4.97 -8.32 -4.31
N GLN A 29 -5.23 -7.06 -4.60
CA GLN A 29 -4.46 -5.94 -4.08
C GLN A 29 -5.11 -5.47 -2.80
N VAL A 30 -4.37 -5.51 -1.70
CA VAL A 30 -4.89 -5.21 -0.36
C VAL A 30 -3.97 -4.25 0.37
N ILE A 31 -4.55 -3.33 1.13
CA ILE A 31 -3.81 -2.52 2.10
C ILE A 31 -3.57 -3.38 3.34
N TRP A 32 -2.31 -3.75 3.56
CA TRP A 32 -1.90 -4.66 4.63
C TRP A 32 -1.15 -4.00 5.79
N GLY A 33 -0.84 -2.71 5.64
CA GLY A 33 -0.12 -1.96 6.65
C GLY A 33 -0.08 -0.47 6.33
N TYR A 34 0.47 0.28 7.26
CA TYR A 34 0.65 1.72 7.13
C TYR A 34 1.95 2.16 7.78
N LEU A 35 2.47 3.28 7.31
CA LEU A 35 3.59 3.99 7.91
C LEU A 35 3.36 5.50 7.72
N GLN A 36 3.18 6.20 8.82
CA GLN A 36 3.22 7.65 8.83
C GLN A 36 4.66 8.10 8.99
N VAL A 37 5.17 8.83 8.01
CA VAL A 37 6.55 9.34 8.05
C VAL A 37 6.70 10.36 9.17
N GLY A 38 7.60 10.09 10.11
CA GLY A 38 7.97 11.01 11.18
C GLY A 38 9.29 11.70 10.91
N LYS A 39 10.23 11.00 10.27
CA LYS A 39 11.54 11.54 9.89
C LYS A 39 12.01 10.91 8.59
N ILE A 40 12.62 11.72 7.74
CA ILE A 40 13.36 11.27 6.55
C ILE A 40 14.85 11.36 6.88
N ILE A 41 15.56 10.25 6.76
CA ILE A 41 16.99 10.13 7.00
C ILE A 41 17.67 10.06 5.64
N SER A 42 18.29 11.15 5.21
CA SER A 42 18.99 11.27 3.92
C SER A 42 20.51 11.33 4.05
N ALA A 43 21.03 11.87 5.16
CA ALA A 43 22.45 12.01 5.38
C ALA A 43 23.12 10.62 5.58
N PRO A 44 24.22 10.32 4.85
CA PRO A 44 24.86 9.00 4.92
C PRO A 44 25.29 8.59 6.33
N GLU A 45 25.81 9.51 7.12
CA GLU A 45 26.25 9.26 8.50
C GLU A 45 25.07 8.92 9.44
N GLU A 46 23.89 9.50 9.18
CA GLU A 46 22.68 9.19 9.93
C GLU A 46 22.09 7.84 9.49
N GLN A 47 22.18 7.53 8.19
CA GLN A 47 21.74 6.24 7.68
C GLN A 47 22.55 5.08 8.26
N ARG A 48 23.88 5.25 8.40
CA ARG A 48 24.76 4.24 9.01
C ARG A 48 24.47 3.95 10.48
N LYS A 49 23.86 4.90 11.20
CA LYS A 49 23.44 4.69 12.60
C LYS A 49 22.30 3.69 12.75
N VAL A 50 21.51 3.47 11.69
CA VAL A 50 20.44 2.47 11.64
C VAL A 50 20.90 1.20 10.93
N TRP A 51 22.02 0.64 11.37
CA TRP A 51 22.79 -0.44 10.76
C TRP A 51 21.97 -1.70 10.42
N TRP A 52 20.89 -1.95 11.14
CA TRP A 52 19.97 -3.05 10.91
C TRP A 52 19.06 -2.85 9.68
N HIS A 53 19.00 -1.63 9.13
CA HIS A 53 18.16 -1.33 7.96
C HIS A 53 18.93 -1.68 6.67
N PRO A 54 18.33 -2.38 5.69
CA PRO A 54 19.02 -2.78 4.46
C PRO A 54 19.63 -1.62 3.66
N HIS A 55 19.07 -0.42 3.79
CA HIS A 55 19.57 0.78 3.10
C HIS A 55 20.71 1.50 3.83
N SER A 56 21.11 1.01 4.98
CA SER A 56 22.24 1.58 5.75
C SER A 56 23.61 1.02 5.32
N SER A 57 23.65 -0.01 4.47
CA SER A 57 24.92 -0.58 3.99
C SER A 57 25.75 0.47 3.24
N ASN A 58 27.07 0.35 3.31
CA ASN A 58 28.00 1.35 2.79
C ASN A 58 27.72 1.73 1.32
N GLY A 59 27.50 0.76 0.44
CA GLY A 59 27.22 1.05 -0.97
C GLY A 59 25.87 1.72 -1.23
N ARG A 60 24.92 1.64 -0.30
CA ARG A 60 23.59 2.30 -0.42
C ARG A 60 23.56 3.64 0.29
N ALA A 61 24.14 3.74 1.48
CA ALA A 61 24.16 4.98 2.26
C ALA A 61 24.88 6.12 1.51
N ASP A 62 25.85 5.80 0.66
CA ASP A 62 26.58 6.79 -0.14
C ASP A 62 25.86 7.20 -1.43
N ASN A 63 24.71 6.60 -1.75
CA ASN A 63 23.90 7.00 -2.89
C ASN A 63 23.05 8.22 -2.53
N SER A 64 23.22 9.33 -3.27
CA SER A 64 22.53 10.61 -3.04
C SER A 64 20.99 10.52 -3.11
N THR A 65 20.45 9.50 -3.78
CA THR A 65 18.99 9.28 -3.88
C THR A 65 18.45 8.34 -2.81
N ASN A 66 19.34 7.74 -2.01
CA ASN A 66 18.92 6.82 -0.95
C ASN A 66 18.36 7.59 0.24
N VAL A 67 17.18 7.17 0.69
CA VAL A 67 16.55 7.71 1.89
C VAL A 67 15.96 6.59 2.73
N ILE A 68 15.90 6.79 4.04
CA ILE A 68 15.25 5.89 4.98
C ILE A 68 14.10 6.67 5.65
N PHE A 69 12.88 6.15 5.52
CA PHE A 69 11.71 6.70 6.19
C PHE A 69 11.59 6.07 7.58
N LYS A 70 11.64 6.90 8.61
CA LYS A 70 11.37 6.48 9.98
C LYS A 70 9.92 6.83 10.33
N ALA A 71 9.19 5.86 10.88
CA ALA A 71 7.83 6.06 11.33
C ALA A 71 7.74 7.14 12.41
N ALA A 72 6.65 7.90 12.42
CA ALA A 72 6.25 8.72 13.55
C ALA A 72 6.01 7.84 14.78
N GLU A 73 6.13 8.40 15.97
CA GLU A 73 5.86 7.66 17.21
C GLU A 73 4.38 7.25 17.28
N ARG A 74 3.50 8.15 16.92
CA ARG A 74 2.05 7.97 16.95
C ARG A 74 1.41 8.35 15.63
N LEU A 75 0.33 7.65 15.29
CA LEU A 75 -0.48 7.97 14.12
C LEU A 75 -1.25 9.28 14.35
N SER A 76 -1.19 10.22 13.41
CA SER A 76 -1.87 11.52 13.54
C SER A 76 -3.40 11.38 13.57
N LEU A 77 -3.94 10.39 12.87
CA LEU A 77 -5.38 10.11 12.81
C LEU A 77 -5.93 9.50 14.10
N ASP A 78 -5.08 8.81 14.86
CA ASP A 78 -5.41 8.19 16.14
C ASP A 78 -4.16 8.06 17.01
N LYS A 79 -4.01 8.95 17.97
CA LYS A 79 -2.83 9.01 18.87
C LYS A 79 -2.69 7.79 19.78
N SER A 80 -3.67 6.93 19.89
CA SER A 80 -3.56 5.68 20.62
C SER A 80 -2.76 4.62 19.84
N LYS A 81 -2.63 4.77 18.51
CA LYS A 81 -1.93 3.83 17.63
C LYS A 81 -0.50 4.29 17.34
N PRO A 82 0.45 3.35 17.13
CA PRO A 82 1.79 3.70 16.66
C PRO A 82 1.74 4.28 15.24
N GLY A 83 2.77 5.02 14.85
CA GLY A 83 2.88 5.62 13.52
C GLY A 83 3.10 4.63 12.37
N ALA A 84 3.33 3.35 12.67
CA ALA A 84 3.37 2.27 11.69
C ALA A 84 2.70 1.02 12.26
N GLY A 85 2.10 0.22 11.39
CA GLY A 85 1.45 -1.00 11.82
C GLY A 85 1.05 -1.91 10.68
N VAL A 86 0.81 -3.17 11.03
CA VAL A 86 0.27 -4.19 10.13
C VAL A 86 -1.22 -4.31 10.36
N LEU A 87 -1.97 -4.43 9.28
CA LEU A 87 -3.42 -4.54 9.30
C LEU A 87 -3.84 -5.99 9.03
N ARG A 88 -4.84 -6.47 9.76
CA ARG A 88 -5.48 -7.74 9.45
C ARG A 88 -6.26 -7.61 8.14
N PHE A 89 -6.46 -8.73 7.45
CA PHE A 89 -7.32 -8.74 6.27
C PHE A 89 -8.73 -8.25 6.63
N ASP A 90 -9.23 -7.32 5.81
CA ASP A 90 -10.59 -6.84 5.85
C ASP A 90 -11.03 -6.51 4.42
N LYS A 91 -12.27 -6.80 4.09
CA LYS A 91 -12.85 -6.52 2.76
C LYS A 91 -12.80 -5.03 2.40
N LYS A 92 -12.91 -4.13 3.37
CA LYS A 92 -12.80 -2.68 3.17
C LYS A 92 -11.41 -2.23 2.72
N ARG A 93 -10.38 -3.07 2.93
CA ARG A 93 -8.98 -2.83 2.53
C ARG A 93 -8.62 -3.42 1.18
N VAL A 94 -9.54 -4.12 0.53
CA VAL A 94 -9.33 -4.68 -0.80
C VAL A 94 -9.53 -3.60 -1.85
N LEU A 95 -8.47 -3.32 -2.60
CA LEU A 95 -8.51 -2.33 -3.69
C LEU A 95 -9.04 -2.93 -4.99
N THR A 96 -8.84 -4.23 -5.21
CA THR A 96 -9.23 -4.92 -6.44
C THR A 96 -10.72 -4.80 -6.70
N LEU A 97 -11.09 -4.34 -7.89
CA LEU A 97 -12.49 -4.29 -8.35
C LEU A 97 -13.07 -5.71 -8.46
N LYS A 98 -14.25 -5.92 -7.91
CA LYS A 98 -14.94 -7.22 -8.00
C LYS A 98 -15.12 -7.62 -9.47
N GLY A 99 -14.71 -8.84 -9.80
CA GLY A 99 -14.76 -9.37 -11.17
C GLY A 99 -13.55 -9.02 -12.04
N ALA A 100 -12.64 -8.17 -11.57
CA ALA A 100 -11.44 -7.77 -12.30
C ALA A 100 -10.17 -8.48 -11.80
N THR A 101 -9.03 -8.15 -12.40
CA THR A 101 -7.71 -8.59 -11.97
C THR A 101 -7.16 -7.66 -10.87
N LYS A 102 -6.14 -8.11 -10.13
CA LYS A 102 -5.47 -7.31 -9.10
C LYS A 102 -4.95 -5.94 -9.57
N ALA A 103 -4.72 -5.77 -10.87
CA ALA A 103 -4.28 -4.52 -11.46
C ALA A 103 -5.42 -3.50 -11.66
N THR A 104 -6.67 -3.91 -11.49
CA THR A 104 -7.83 -3.02 -11.61
C THR A 104 -8.44 -2.79 -10.25
N TRP A 105 -8.33 -1.54 -9.76
CA TRP A 105 -8.85 -1.16 -8.46
C TRP A 105 -10.25 -0.56 -8.56
N ALA A 106 -11.07 -0.83 -7.56
CA ALA A 106 -12.37 -0.21 -7.46
C ALA A 106 -12.22 1.32 -7.39
N ARG A 107 -13.11 2.03 -8.06
CA ARG A 107 -13.10 3.50 -7.98
C ARG A 107 -13.41 3.98 -6.58
N ASN A 108 -12.75 5.06 -6.25
CA ASN A 108 -12.94 5.78 -5.01
C ASN A 108 -12.79 7.28 -5.34
N GLU A 109 -13.44 8.14 -4.60
CA GLU A 109 -13.37 9.60 -4.75
C GLU A 109 -11.94 10.15 -4.71
N VAL A 110 -11.01 9.45 -4.00
CA VAL A 110 -9.60 9.85 -3.92
C VAL A 110 -8.75 9.38 -5.10
N TYR A 111 -9.30 8.60 -6.04
CA TYR A 111 -8.58 8.08 -7.19
C TYR A 111 -8.91 8.81 -8.50
N ASP A 112 -9.26 10.07 -8.44
CA ASP A 112 -9.47 10.88 -9.61
C ASP A 112 -8.21 11.66 -10.03
N GLU A 113 -8.25 12.27 -11.22
CA GLU A 113 -7.12 13.03 -11.77
C GLU A 113 -6.74 14.25 -10.93
N THR A 114 -7.66 14.77 -10.11
CA THR A 114 -7.42 15.95 -9.28
C THR A 114 -6.62 15.61 -8.03
N HIS A 115 -6.73 14.38 -7.53
CA HIS A 115 -6.06 13.91 -6.33
C HIS A 115 -4.78 13.12 -6.59
N ILE A 116 -4.59 12.57 -7.81
CA ILE A 116 -3.40 11.75 -8.12
C ILE A 116 -2.21 12.64 -8.48
N TYR A 117 -1.03 12.34 -7.93
CA TYR A 117 0.22 12.96 -8.34
C TYR A 117 0.71 12.41 -9.68
N GLY A 118 1.04 13.33 -10.59
CA GLY A 118 1.68 13.02 -11.87
C GLY A 118 0.71 12.50 -12.93
N LYS A 119 1.15 12.64 -14.19
CA LYS A 119 0.44 12.11 -15.37
C LYS A 119 0.70 10.60 -15.49
N ARG A 120 0.20 9.80 -14.60
CA ARG A 120 0.19 8.36 -14.88
C ARG A 120 -1.10 8.05 -15.66
N SER A 121 -0.93 7.90 -16.95
CA SER A 121 -1.94 7.62 -17.97
C SER A 121 -2.72 6.30 -17.81
N ASN A 122 -2.60 5.66 -16.65
CA ASN A 122 -3.17 4.34 -16.39
C ASN A 122 -4.51 4.39 -15.65
N CYS A 123 -5.03 5.59 -15.39
CA CYS A 123 -6.42 5.72 -14.95
C CYS A 123 -7.31 5.30 -16.12
N ALA A 124 -8.06 4.24 -15.97
CA ALA A 124 -9.04 3.84 -16.98
C ALA A 124 -9.97 5.03 -17.24
N LYS A 125 -10.01 5.50 -18.49
CA LYS A 125 -10.90 6.59 -18.90
C LYS A 125 -12.39 6.24 -18.74
N ASN A 126 -12.68 4.93 -18.60
CA ASN A 126 -14.04 4.44 -18.40
C ASN A 126 -14.37 4.39 -16.91
N PRO A 127 -15.30 5.21 -16.43
CA PRO A 127 -15.73 5.25 -15.03
C PRO A 127 -16.21 3.90 -14.51
N ASP A 128 -16.80 3.06 -15.34
CA ASP A 128 -17.37 1.77 -14.93
C ASP A 128 -16.32 0.67 -14.75
N ARG A 129 -15.08 0.89 -15.25
CA ARG A 129 -14.00 -0.11 -15.23
C ARG A 129 -12.98 0.06 -14.11
N GLY A 130 -13.19 0.99 -13.18
CA GLY A 130 -12.25 1.25 -12.10
C GLY A 130 -10.94 1.90 -12.56
N LEU A 131 -9.97 1.97 -11.65
CA LEU A 131 -8.63 2.49 -11.90
C LEU A 131 -7.72 1.33 -12.31
N TYR A 132 -7.24 1.33 -13.57
CA TYR A 132 -6.25 0.36 -14.02
C TYR A 132 -4.85 0.83 -13.65
N TYR A 133 -4.16 0.04 -12.83
CA TYR A 133 -2.81 0.32 -12.39
C TYR A 133 -1.88 -0.85 -12.75
N ALA A 134 -1.33 -0.80 -13.96
CA ALA A 134 -0.33 -1.75 -14.42
C ALA A 134 1.07 -1.23 -14.11
N GLY A 135 1.76 -1.90 -13.22
CA GLY A 135 3.16 -1.60 -12.91
C GLY A 135 3.73 -2.65 -11.97
N ILE A 136 5.02 -2.88 -12.07
CA ILE A 136 5.77 -3.73 -11.13
C ILE A 136 5.68 -3.10 -9.72
N TRP A 137 5.71 -1.77 -9.67
CA TRP A 137 5.56 -0.96 -8.46
C TRP A 137 4.16 -0.35 -8.45
N GLN A 138 3.28 -0.91 -7.65
CA GLN A 138 1.92 -0.40 -7.50
C GLN A 138 1.92 0.73 -6.45
N GLU A 139 2.60 1.82 -6.79
CA GLU A 139 2.69 3.02 -5.98
C GLU A 139 1.84 4.12 -6.59
N LEU A 140 0.87 4.59 -5.85
CA LEU A 140 0.01 5.71 -6.20
C LEU A 140 0.24 6.85 -5.23
N GLY A 141 0.73 7.98 -5.73
CA GLY A 141 0.81 9.21 -4.95
C GLY A 141 -0.52 9.95 -4.99
N LEU A 142 -1.05 10.29 -3.83
CA LEU A 142 -2.25 11.11 -3.69
C LEU A 142 -1.89 12.49 -3.12
N LYS A 143 -2.54 13.52 -3.61
CA LYS A 143 -2.44 14.87 -3.03
C LYS A 143 -3.17 14.89 -1.69
N GLU A 144 -2.65 15.67 -0.78
CA GLU A 144 -3.30 15.90 0.50
C GLU A 144 -4.66 16.57 0.31
N SER A 145 -5.69 16.03 0.95
CA SER A 145 -7.05 16.55 0.95
C SER A 145 -7.85 15.95 2.11
N ASP A 146 -8.96 16.58 2.46
CA ASP A 146 -9.87 16.06 3.48
C ASP A 146 -10.45 14.70 3.06
N ALA A 147 -10.76 14.53 1.77
CA ALA A 147 -11.23 13.26 1.23
C ALA A 147 -10.18 12.14 1.40
N CYS A 148 -8.90 12.41 1.10
CA CYS A 148 -7.82 11.45 1.32
C CYS A 148 -7.64 11.12 2.80
N THR A 149 -7.76 12.11 3.67
CA THR A 149 -7.66 11.93 5.12
C THR A 149 -8.79 11.05 5.65
N GLU A 150 -10.01 11.31 5.24
CA GLU A 150 -11.19 10.53 5.64
C GLU A 150 -11.13 9.11 5.10
N TRP A 151 -10.74 8.94 3.83
CA TRP A 151 -10.50 7.62 3.26
C TRP A 151 -9.45 6.83 4.06
N ALA A 152 -8.33 7.47 4.41
CA ALA A 152 -7.29 6.83 5.23
C ALA A 152 -7.83 6.44 6.61
N ARG A 153 -8.64 7.30 7.24
CA ARG A 153 -9.31 7.02 8.52
C ARG A 153 -10.18 5.77 8.42
N ASN A 154 -11.04 5.71 7.41
CA ASN A 154 -11.95 4.57 7.19
C ASN A 154 -11.23 3.25 6.97
N ILE A 155 -10.04 3.27 6.35
CA ILE A 155 -9.24 2.07 6.11
C ILE A 155 -8.46 1.62 7.34
N LEU A 156 -7.94 2.57 8.13
CA LEU A 156 -7.02 2.28 9.22
C LEU A 156 -7.73 2.05 10.55
N LEU A 157 -8.85 2.71 10.77
CA LEU A 157 -9.63 2.66 12.02
C LEU A 157 -10.87 1.82 11.88
#